data_4717a12de49352e61ce5fb5a9ddb6796
#
_entry.id   4717a12de49352e61ce5fb5a9ddb6796
#
_cell.length_a   1.000
_cell.length_b   1.000
_cell.length_c   1.000
_cell.angle_alpha   90.00
_cell.angle_beta   90.00
_cell.angle_gamma   90.00
#
_symmetry.space_group_name_H-M   'P 1'
#
loop_
_entity.id
_entity.type
_entity.pdbx_description
1 polymer ?
#
loop_
_entity_poly.entity_id
_entity_poly.type
_entity_poly.pdbx_seq_one_letter_code
_entity_poly.pdbx_strand_id
1 'polypeptide(L)'
;MSTAAQLAATSRVLRGFNDTLSVHCLNISREIFDNTGKDNPRVLFSKIQTAVELYLTTGEEVYLNFLIDNQESIIKGINQTAWYTARVALQMEKMKSKKARKFAKAFRTALTGVETALQEQVKATPYGVPYRPHIWGAGWDIQGFGYRHYFLVSAYPEIFSVSPIFNALNFVLGCH
;
A
#
# COMPACT_ATOMS: atom_id res chain seq x y z
N MET A 1 -6.20 -7.98 1.82
CA MET A 1 -5.09 -7.64 2.75
C MET A 1 -4.52 -8.92 3.35
N SER A 2 -3.22 -8.93 3.61
CA SER A 2 -2.58 -10.04 4.34
C SER A 2 -2.92 -9.95 5.83
N THR A 3 -3.34 -11.05 6.45
CA THR A 3 -3.58 -11.12 7.89
C THR A 3 -2.31 -10.74 8.68
N ALA A 4 -1.14 -11.20 8.23
CA ALA A 4 0.12 -10.86 8.87
C ALA A 4 0.42 -9.35 8.83
N ALA A 5 0.14 -8.67 7.70
CA ALA A 5 0.29 -7.22 7.62
C ALA A 5 -0.66 -6.49 8.58
N GLN A 6 -1.89 -6.96 8.72
CA GLN A 6 -2.84 -6.41 9.69
C GLN A 6 -2.34 -6.58 11.12
N LEU A 7 -1.80 -7.75 11.48
CA LEU A 7 -1.23 -8.01 12.80
C LEU A 7 -0.05 -7.09 13.10
N ALA A 8 0.87 -6.88 12.14
CA ALA A 8 1.97 -5.94 12.32
C ALA A 8 1.49 -4.50 12.55
N ALA A 9 0.49 -4.05 11.77
CA ALA A 9 -0.11 -2.73 11.95
C ALA A 9 -0.84 -2.62 13.30
N THR A 10 -1.60 -3.65 13.69
CA THR A 10 -2.30 -3.73 14.97
C THR A 10 -1.32 -3.65 16.14
N SER A 11 -0.19 -4.35 16.06
CA SER A 11 0.87 -4.26 17.06
C SER A 11 1.31 -2.81 17.29
N ARG A 12 1.53 -2.06 16.20
CA ARG A 12 1.95 -0.65 16.28
C ARG A 12 0.89 0.24 16.95
N VAL A 13 -0.38 0.00 16.67
CA VAL A 13 -1.50 0.77 17.23
C VAL A 13 -1.72 0.45 18.71
N LEU A 14 -1.55 -0.81 19.11
CA LEU A 14 -1.78 -1.25 20.50
C LEU A 14 -0.64 -0.89 21.46
N ARG A 15 0.50 -0.48 20.95
CA ARG A 15 1.66 -0.11 21.78
C ARG A 15 1.30 1.04 22.72
N GLY A 16 1.51 0.82 24.01
CA GLY A 16 1.15 1.77 25.08
C GLY A 16 -0.31 1.68 25.55
N PHE A 17 -1.16 0.88 24.89
CA PHE A 17 -2.53 0.59 25.33
C PHE A 17 -2.69 -0.85 25.84
N ASN A 18 -2.14 -1.80 25.09
CA ASN A 18 -2.12 -3.22 25.45
C ASN A 18 -0.84 -3.85 24.88
N ASP A 19 0.25 -3.71 25.63
CA ASP A 19 1.57 -4.15 25.19
C ASP A 19 1.66 -5.68 25.05
N THR A 20 0.96 -6.43 25.88
CA THR A 20 0.90 -7.90 25.76
C THR A 20 0.33 -8.33 24.43
N LEU A 21 -0.82 -7.78 24.03
CA LEU A 21 -1.44 -8.08 22.76
C LEU A 21 -0.63 -7.53 21.59
N SER A 22 -0.03 -6.33 21.74
CA SER A 22 0.88 -5.72 20.77
C SER A 22 2.04 -6.67 20.42
N VAL A 23 2.73 -7.19 21.43
CA VAL A 23 3.86 -8.13 21.26
C VAL A 23 3.38 -9.44 20.63
N HIS A 24 2.24 -9.97 21.05
CA HIS A 24 1.67 -11.20 20.50
C HIS A 24 1.34 -11.04 19.00
N CYS A 25 0.68 -9.96 18.62
CA CYS A 25 0.40 -9.65 17.22
C CYS A 25 1.68 -9.56 16.36
N LEU A 26 2.73 -8.91 16.89
CA LEU A 26 4.00 -8.78 16.19
C LEU A 26 4.68 -10.13 15.98
N ASN A 27 4.72 -10.97 17.00
CA ASN A 27 5.36 -12.28 16.92
C ASN A 27 4.67 -13.18 15.91
N ILE A 28 3.33 -13.24 15.90
CA ILE A 28 2.56 -14.00 14.90
C ILE A 28 2.81 -13.44 13.49
N SER A 29 2.85 -12.12 13.33
CA SER A 29 3.13 -11.51 12.02
C SER A 29 4.50 -11.92 11.48
N ARG A 30 5.54 -11.95 12.32
CA ARG A 30 6.89 -12.40 11.97
C ARG A 30 6.90 -13.88 11.59
N GLU A 31 6.28 -14.72 12.39
CA GLU A 31 6.19 -16.16 12.14
C GLU A 31 5.53 -16.44 10.79
N ILE A 32 4.41 -15.78 10.48
CA ILE A 32 3.75 -15.91 9.17
C ILE A 32 4.65 -15.41 8.05
N PHE A 33 5.35 -14.28 8.23
CA PHE A 33 6.27 -13.76 7.24
C PHE A 33 7.39 -14.75 6.94
N ASP A 34 8.02 -15.32 7.96
CA ASP A 34 9.15 -16.24 7.82
C ASP A 34 8.72 -17.54 7.13
N ASN A 35 7.57 -18.08 7.51
CA ASN A 35 7.03 -19.34 6.98
C ASN A 35 6.33 -19.21 5.62
N THR A 36 6.10 -17.98 5.11
CA THR A 36 5.42 -17.76 3.83
C THR A 36 6.42 -17.86 2.68
N GLY A 37 6.17 -18.74 1.70
CA GLY A 37 6.94 -18.85 0.46
C GLY A 37 6.77 -17.64 -0.48
N LYS A 38 7.35 -17.75 -1.70
CA LYS A 38 7.28 -16.70 -2.74
C LYS A 38 6.74 -17.25 -4.08
N ASP A 39 6.26 -18.48 -4.09
CA ASP A 39 6.02 -19.27 -5.31
C ASP A 39 4.82 -18.80 -6.14
N ASN A 40 3.98 -17.95 -5.59
CA ASN A 40 2.79 -17.43 -6.23
C ASN A 40 2.77 -15.90 -6.14
N PRO A 41 2.47 -15.15 -7.23
CA PRO A 41 2.43 -13.69 -7.22
C PRO A 41 1.50 -13.10 -6.15
N ARG A 42 0.35 -13.71 -5.88
CA ARG A 42 -0.57 -13.24 -4.83
C ARG A 42 0.04 -13.39 -3.44
N VAL A 43 0.73 -14.50 -3.20
CA VAL A 43 1.44 -14.78 -1.95
C VAL A 43 2.59 -13.81 -1.79
N LEU A 44 3.36 -13.56 -2.86
CA LEU A 44 4.45 -12.59 -2.86
C LEU A 44 3.94 -11.18 -2.52
N PHE A 45 2.85 -10.70 -3.13
CA PHE A 45 2.28 -9.38 -2.82
C PHE A 45 1.78 -9.27 -1.37
N SER A 46 1.20 -10.35 -0.84
CA SER A 46 0.84 -10.41 0.59
C SER A 46 2.08 -10.36 1.48
N LYS A 47 3.16 -11.04 1.12
CA LYS A 47 4.43 -11.01 1.84
C LYS A 47 5.10 -9.63 1.76
N ILE A 48 5.06 -8.96 0.60
CA ILE A 48 5.52 -7.59 0.42
C ILE A 48 4.75 -6.63 1.34
N GLN A 49 3.41 -6.74 1.37
CA GLN A 49 2.60 -5.93 2.27
C GLN A 49 2.96 -6.17 3.74
N THR A 50 3.19 -7.42 4.12
CA THR A 50 3.64 -7.78 5.48
C THR A 50 4.99 -7.17 5.80
N ALA A 51 5.97 -7.25 4.89
CA ALA A 51 7.28 -6.64 5.05
C ALA A 51 7.19 -5.11 5.24
N VAL A 52 6.31 -4.43 4.50
CA VAL A 52 6.05 -3.00 4.67
C VAL A 52 5.57 -2.70 6.09
N GLU A 53 4.55 -3.42 6.58
CA GLU A 53 4.00 -3.15 7.92
C GLU A 53 4.97 -3.57 9.03
N LEU A 54 5.72 -4.66 8.87
CA LEU A 54 6.77 -5.05 9.81
C LEU A 54 7.88 -4.00 9.87
N TYR A 55 8.35 -3.50 8.72
CA TYR A 55 9.34 -2.43 8.69
C TYR A 55 8.84 -1.16 9.37
N LEU A 56 7.62 -0.71 9.07
CA LEU A 56 7.02 0.46 9.71
C LEU A 56 6.81 0.30 11.22
N THR A 57 6.70 -0.93 11.70
CA THR A 57 6.47 -1.24 13.12
C THR A 57 7.78 -1.39 13.90
N THR A 58 8.81 -1.98 13.28
CA THR A 58 10.05 -2.38 13.97
C THR A 58 11.29 -1.57 13.55
N GLY A 59 11.31 -1.05 12.31
CA GLY A 59 12.49 -0.43 11.71
C GLY A 59 13.57 -1.43 11.29
N GLU A 60 13.32 -2.74 11.37
CA GLU A 60 14.33 -3.76 11.09
C GLU A 60 14.71 -3.83 9.61
N GLU A 61 16.02 -3.78 9.33
CA GLU A 61 16.56 -3.75 7.97
C GLU A 61 16.25 -5.01 7.15
N VAL A 62 15.98 -6.14 7.79
CA VAL A 62 15.64 -7.40 7.09
C VAL A 62 14.41 -7.22 6.19
N TYR A 63 13.41 -6.50 6.67
CA TYR A 63 12.19 -6.23 5.89
C TYR A 63 12.43 -5.20 4.78
N LEU A 64 13.26 -4.19 5.05
CA LEU A 64 13.67 -3.22 4.04
C LEU A 64 14.44 -3.88 2.90
N ASN A 65 15.42 -4.75 3.22
CA ASN A 65 16.18 -5.49 2.24
C ASN A 65 15.28 -6.41 1.42
N PHE A 66 14.31 -7.08 2.06
CA PHE A 66 13.32 -7.89 1.34
C PHE A 66 12.55 -7.06 0.29
N LEU A 67 12.15 -5.82 0.61
CA LEU A 67 11.47 -4.94 -0.35
C LEU A 67 12.39 -4.55 -1.51
N ILE A 68 13.65 -4.22 -1.22
CA ILE A 68 14.65 -3.86 -2.24
C ILE A 68 14.93 -5.06 -3.17
N ASP A 69 15.06 -6.25 -2.63
CA ASP A 69 15.31 -7.46 -3.41
C ASP A 69 14.13 -7.86 -4.31
N ASN A 70 12.90 -7.45 -3.94
CA ASN A 70 11.69 -7.70 -4.72
C ASN A 70 11.19 -6.45 -5.49
N GLN A 71 12.04 -5.43 -5.70
CA GLN A 71 11.67 -4.17 -6.33
C GLN A 71 11.05 -4.34 -7.73
N GLU A 72 11.52 -5.28 -8.54
CA GLU A 72 10.98 -5.54 -9.87
C GLU A 72 9.53 -6.02 -9.81
N SER A 73 9.24 -6.95 -8.92
CA SER A 73 7.89 -7.46 -8.70
C SER A 73 6.95 -6.38 -8.17
N ILE A 74 7.46 -5.50 -7.28
CA ILE A 74 6.71 -4.36 -6.75
C ILE A 74 6.34 -3.40 -7.87
N ILE A 75 7.31 -3.02 -8.72
CA ILE A 75 7.09 -2.07 -9.81
C ILE A 75 6.21 -2.69 -10.90
N LYS A 76 6.41 -3.96 -11.24
CA LYS A 76 5.56 -4.67 -12.21
C LYS A 76 4.10 -4.76 -11.72
N GLY A 77 3.89 -4.94 -10.43
CA GLY A 77 2.59 -4.99 -9.79
C GLY A 77 2.14 -3.65 -9.19
N ILE A 78 2.62 -2.51 -9.69
CA ILE A 78 2.47 -1.18 -9.04
C ILE A 78 1.02 -0.81 -8.73
N ASN A 79 0.08 -1.16 -9.59
CA ASN A 79 -1.35 -0.88 -9.37
C ASN A 79 -1.92 -1.58 -8.12
N GLN A 80 -1.29 -2.66 -7.65
CA GLN A 80 -1.68 -3.40 -6.46
C GLN A 80 -0.81 -3.04 -5.25
N THR A 81 0.48 -2.75 -5.48
CA THR A 81 1.49 -2.60 -4.44
C THR A 81 1.73 -1.15 -4.01
N ALA A 82 1.37 -0.17 -4.85
CA ALA A 82 1.69 1.24 -4.63
C ALA A 82 1.22 1.75 -3.27
N TRP A 83 -0.04 1.57 -2.94
CA TRP A 83 -0.68 2.21 -1.79
C TRP A 83 -0.07 1.82 -0.44
N TYR A 84 0.40 0.59 -0.26
CA TYR A 84 1.08 0.20 0.98
C TYR A 84 2.58 0.45 0.93
N THR A 85 3.23 0.31 -0.25
CA THR A 85 4.67 0.50 -0.39
C THR A 85 5.07 1.98 -0.35
N ALA A 86 4.20 2.89 -0.74
CA ALA A 86 4.46 4.33 -0.85
C ALA A 86 5.08 4.92 0.43
N ARG A 87 4.58 4.54 1.61
CA ARG A 87 5.08 5.04 2.90
C ARG A 87 6.54 4.69 3.18
N VAL A 88 6.96 3.48 2.80
CA VAL A 88 8.35 3.03 2.97
C VAL A 88 9.23 3.59 1.87
N ALA A 89 8.75 3.63 0.63
CA ALA A 89 9.48 4.20 -0.50
C ALA A 89 9.83 5.68 -0.26
N LEU A 90 8.90 6.47 0.31
CA LEU A 90 9.15 7.86 0.72
C LEU A 90 10.28 7.97 1.76
N GLN A 91 10.35 7.05 2.73
CA GLN A 91 11.45 7.01 3.70
C GLN A 91 12.77 6.64 3.02
N MET A 92 12.75 5.70 2.07
CA MET A 92 13.94 5.28 1.33
C MET A 92 14.58 6.41 0.51
N GLU A 93 13.82 7.41 0.04
CA GLU A 93 14.36 8.59 -0.65
C GLU A 93 15.41 9.33 0.19
N LYS A 94 15.23 9.35 1.50
CA LYS A 94 16.08 10.07 2.47
C LYS A 94 17.21 9.23 3.06
N MET A 95 17.27 7.93 2.74
CA MET A 95 18.27 7.03 3.29
C MET A 95 19.66 7.23 2.66
N LYS A 96 20.72 6.90 3.41
CA LYS A 96 22.10 6.89 2.89
C LYS A 96 22.34 5.77 1.87
N SER A 97 21.58 4.68 1.95
CA SER A 97 21.69 3.52 1.05
C SER A 97 21.41 3.88 -0.40
N LYS A 98 22.40 3.67 -1.28
CA LYS A 98 22.25 3.87 -2.73
C LYS A 98 21.18 2.93 -3.33
N LYS A 99 21.09 1.68 -2.83
CA LYS A 99 20.09 0.70 -3.30
C LYS A 99 18.67 1.15 -2.95
N ALA A 100 18.44 1.59 -1.71
CA ALA A 100 17.14 2.12 -1.26
C ALA A 100 16.71 3.33 -2.10
N ARG A 101 17.59 4.31 -2.31
CA ARG A 101 17.29 5.49 -3.13
C ARG A 101 17.04 5.15 -4.61
N LYS A 102 17.75 4.16 -5.16
CA LYS A 102 17.52 3.69 -6.54
C LYS A 102 16.12 3.09 -6.66
N PHE A 103 15.73 2.24 -5.73
CA PHE A 103 14.37 1.68 -5.69
C PHE A 103 13.33 2.79 -5.54
N ALA A 104 13.49 3.68 -4.57
CA ALA A 104 12.55 4.79 -4.35
C ALA A 104 12.36 5.67 -5.61
N LYS A 105 13.44 5.98 -6.33
CA LYS A 105 13.39 6.72 -7.59
C LYS A 105 12.60 5.97 -8.66
N ALA A 106 12.85 4.67 -8.83
CA ALA A 106 12.14 3.85 -9.82
C ALA A 106 10.65 3.72 -9.45
N PHE A 107 10.36 3.54 -8.16
CA PHE A 107 8.99 3.50 -7.64
C PHE A 107 8.25 4.82 -7.90
N ARG A 108 8.86 5.96 -7.58
CA ARG A 108 8.29 7.30 -7.86
C ARG A 108 7.99 7.50 -9.35
N THR A 109 8.89 7.07 -10.24
CA THR A 109 8.65 7.12 -11.69
C THR A 109 7.46 6.25 -12.09
N ALA A 110 7.31 5.06 -11.49
CA ALA A 110 6.17 4.19 -11.77
C ALA A 110 4.84 4.79 -11.28
N LEU A 111 4.85 5.54 -10.17
CA LEU A 111 3.65 6.22 -9.66
C LEU A 111 3.07 7.27 -10.62
N THR A 112 3.90 7.96 -11.40
CA THR A 112 3.39 8.88 -12.44
C THR A 112 2.54 8.16 -13.48
N GLY A 113 2.92 6.94 -13.85
CA GLY A 113 2.11 6.10 -14.75
C GLY A 113 0.78 5.67 -14.10
N VAL A 114 0.79 5.40 -12.79
CA VAL A 114 -0.44 5.07 -12.03
C VAL A 114 -1.40 6.25 -12.02
N GLU A 115 -0.90 7.47 -11.77
CA GLU A 115 -1.73 8.68 -11.76
C GLU A 115 -2.29 8.97 -13.16
N THR A 116 -1.49 8.85 -14.22
CA THR A 116 -1.98 9.03 -15.60
C THR A 116 -3.12 8.06 -15.90
N ALA A 117 -2.94 6.77 -15.61
CA ALA A 117 -3.98 5.76 -15.82
C ALA A 117 -5.23 6.02 -14.96
N LEU A 118 -5.06 6.52 -13.76
CA LEU A 118 -6.16 6.90 -12.88
C LEU A 118 -6.97 8.06 -13.46
N GLN A 119 -6.32 9.11 -13.94
CA GLN A 119 -6.99 10.25 -14.55
C GLN A 119 -7.82 9.86 -15.80
N GLU A 120 -7.32 8.95 -16.61
CA GLU A 120 -8.08 8.40 -17.75
C GLU A 120 -9.34 7.64 -17.27
N GLN A 121 -9.23 6.83 -16.21
CA GLN A 121 -10.36 6.10 -15.66
C GLN A 121 -11.40 7.03 -15.01
N VAL A 122 -10.94 8.06 -14.31
CA VAL A 122 -11.80 9.08 -13.69
C VAL A 122 -12.60 9.85 -14.73
N LYS A 123 -11.98 10.23 -15.85
CA LYS A 123 -12.67 10.93 -16.95
C LYS A 123 -13.69 10.04 -17.68
N ALA A 124 -13.48 8.73 -17.66
CA ALA A 124 -14.36 7.78 -18.35
C ALA A 124 -15.69 7.54 -17.63
N THR A 125 -15.88 8.07 -16.43
CA THR A 125 -17.12 7.87 -15.64
C THR A 125 -17.75 9.21 -15.23
N PRO A 126 -19.09 9.29 -15.18
CA PRO A 126 -19.76 10.53 -14.75
C PRO A 126 -19.54 10.84 -13.25
N TYR A 127 -19.08 9.86 -12.47
CA TYR A 127 -18.90 10.01 -11.01
C TYR A 127 -17.50 10.50 -10.64
N GLY A 128 -16.59 10.64 -11.60
CA GLY A 128 -15.21 11.06 -11.33
C GLY A 128 -14.41 10.07 -10.44
N VAL A 129 -14.74 8.79 -10.50
CA VAL A 129 -14.05 7.69 -9.81
C VAL A 129 -13.76 6.56 -10.79
N PRO A 130 -12.70 5.74 -10.57
CA PRO A 130 -12.42 4.59 -11.41
C PRO A 130 -13.47 3.49 -11.12
N TYR A 131 -14.56 3.54 -11.85
CA TYR A 131 -15.67 2.62 -11.70
C TYR A 131 -15.78 1.68 -12.89
N ARG A 132 -15.86 0.39 -12.63
CA ARG A 132 -16.21 -0.63 -13.62
C ARG A 132 -17.46 -1.35 -13.14
N PRO A 133 -18.57 -1.26 -13.90
CA PRO A 133 -19.79 -1.96 -13.52
C PRO A 133 -19.55 -3.48 -13.49
N HIS A 134 -19.92 -4.11 -12.39
CA HIS A 134 -19.99 -5.54 -12.24
C HIS A 134 -21.16 -5.89 -11.31
N ILE A 135 -21.55 -7.12 -11.22
CA ILE A 135 -22.86 -7.57 -10.70
C ILE A 135 -23.15 -6.99 -9.30
N TRP A 136 -22.13 -6.83 -8.44
CA TRP A 136 -22.30 -6.29 -7.09
C TRP A 136 -20.93 -5.94 -6.47
N GLY A 137 -20.97 -5.14 -5.39
CA GLY A 137 -19.74 -4.73 -4.71
C GLY A 137 -19.13 -3.41 -5.19
N ALA A 138 -19.77 -2.68 -6.13
CA ALA A 138 -19.26 -1.40 -6.64
C ALA A 138 -18.96 -0.39 -5.52
N GLY A 139 -19.84 -0.28 -4.53
CA GLY A 139 -19.62 0.59 -3.38
C GLY A 139 -18.38 0.21 -2.56
N TRP A 140 -18.12 -1.07 -2.38
CA TRP A 140 -16.92 -1.56 -1.69
C TRP A 140 -15.65 -1.29 -2.47
N ASP A 141 -15.69 -1.44 -3.79
CA ASP A 141 -14.53 -1.16 -4.63
C ASP A 141 -14.17 0.33 -4.63
N ILE A 142 -15.18 1.20 -4.69
CA ILE A 142 -15.00 2.65 -4.65
C ILE A 142 -14.54 3.09 -3.25
N GLN A 143 -15.11 2.56 -2.17
CA GLN A 143 -14.62 2.78 -0.82
C GLN A 143 -13.17 2.31 -0.67
N GLY A 144 -12.87 1.11 -1.14
CA GLY A 144 -11.52 0.55 -1.14
C GLY A 144 -10.53 1.37 -1.99
N PHE A 145 -10.98 1.96 -3.10
CA PHE A 145 -10.21 2.90 -3.89
C PHE A 145 -9.91 4.18 -3.08
N GLY A 146 -10.90 4.84 -2.51
CA GLY A 146 -10.72 6.05 -1.72
C GLY A 146 -9.71 5.85 -0.58
N TYR A 147 -9.83 4.73 0.15
CA TYR A 147 -8.89 4.36 1.19
C TYR A 147 -7.45 4.18 0.69
N ARG A 148 -7.24 3.44 -0.41
CA ARG A 148 -5.90 3.23 -0.98
C ARG A 148 -5.31 4.51 -1.54
N HIS A 149 -6.13 5.33 -2.20
CA HIS A 149 -5.70 6.60 -2.76
C HIS A 149 -5.28 7.60 -1.68
N TYR A 150 -5.90 7.57 -0.51
CA TYR A 150 -5.49 8.38 0.64
C TYR A 150 -4.03 8.15 1.03
N PHE A 151 -3.54 6.90 1.03
CA PHE A 151 -2.13 6.63 1.32
C PHE A 151 -1.19 7.15 0.23
N LEU A 152 -1.62 7.14 -1.04
CA LEU A 152 -0.83 7.68 -2.13
C LEU A 152 -0.73 9.20 -2.05
N VAL A 153 -1.84 9.89 -1.84
CA VAL A 153 -1.87 11.36 -1.64
C VAL A 153 -1.05 11.76 -0.41
N SER A 154 -1.16 11.02 0.69
CA SER A 154 -0.42 11.31 1.92
C SER A 154 1.09 11.15 1.77
N ALA A 155 1.55 10.22 0.92
CA ALA A 155 2.96 9.99 0.68
C ALA A 155 3.54 10.87 -0.44
N TYR A 156 2.76 11.11 -1.50
CA TYR A 156 3.18 11.82 -2.72
C TYR A 156 2.12 12.84 -3.18
N PRO A 157 1.85 13.89 -2.39
CA PRO A 157 0.82 14.89 -2.70
C PRO A 157 1.13 15.69 -3.98
N GLU A 158 2.38 15.72 -4.41
CA GLU A 158 2.81 16.35 -5.66
C GLU A 158 2.52 15.50 -6.91
N ILE A 159 2.22 14.20 -6.74
CA ILE A 159 1.86 13.31 -7.84
C ILE A 159 0.35 13.11 -7.88
N PHE A 160 -0.27 12.87 -6.72
CA PHE A 160 -1.68 12.47 -6.62
C PHE A 160 -2.56 13.60 -6.10
N SER A 161 -3.69 13.82 -6.78
CA SER A 161 -4.73 14.75 -6.33
C SER A 161 -5.61 14.12 -5.24
N VAL A 162 -6.11 14.98 -4.33
CA VAL A 162 -7.08 14.57 -3.31
C VAL A 162 -8.51 14.43 -3.86
N SER A 163 -8.82 15.05 -5.01
CA SER A 163 -10.17 15.09 -5.58
C SER A 163 -10.81 13.72 -5.76
N PRO A 164 -10.11 12.66 -6.24
CA PRO A 164 -10.70 11.34 -6.36
C PRO A 164 -11.16 10.73 -5.02
N ILE A 165 -10.58 11.14 -3.89
CA ILE A 165 -11.02 10.70 -2.55
C ILE A 165 -12.40 11.27 -2.24
N PHE A 166 -12.59 12.57 -2.49
CA PHE A 166 -13.89 13.22 -2.28
C PHE A 166 -14.95 12.68 -3.24
N ASN A 167 -14.59 12.43 -4.49
CA ASN A 167 -15.51 11.81 -5.44
C ASN A 167 -15.93 10.40 -5.00
N ALA A 168 -15.00 9.60 -4.47
CA ALA A 168 -15.30 8.29 -3.92
C ALA A 168 -16.22 8.38 -2.69
N LEU A 169 -15.98 9.34 -1.81
CA LEU A 169 -16.83 9.60 -0.64
C LEU A 169 -18.24 10.02 -1.09
N ASN A 170 -18.34 10.99 -2.00
CA ASN A 170 -19.61 11.47 -2.54
C ASN A 170 -20.40 10.34 -3.22
N PHE A 171 -19.71 9.46 -3.96
CA PHE A 171 -20.36 8.30 -4.56
C PHE A 171 -20.99 7.39 -3.49
N VAL A 172 -20.24 7.06 -2.43
CA VAL A 172 -20.72 6.18 -1.35
C VAL A 172 -21.88 6.82 -0.58
N LEU A 173 -21.86 8.15 -0.41
CA LEU A 173 -22.92 8.90 0.30
C LEU A 173 -24.11 9.27 -0.60
N GLY A 174 -24.04 9.03 -1.91
CA GLY A 174 -25.07 9.42 -2.86
C GLY A 174 -25.17 10.93 -3.11
N CYS A 175 -24.08 11.67 -2.93
CA CYS A 175 -23.98 13.13 -3.09
C CYS A 175 -23.28 13.53 -4.40
N HIS A 176 -23.63 12.92 -5.53
CA HIS A 176 -23.01 13.17 -6.85
C HIS A 176 -24.02 13.66 -7.88
#